data_bdc02bee8c226504d593f4e15704b5db
#
_entry.id   bdc02bee8c226504d593f4e15704b5db
#
_cell.length_a   1.000
_cell.length_b   1.000
_cell.length_c   1.000
_cell.angle_alpha   90.00
_cell.angle_beta   90.00
_cell.angle_gamma   90.00
#
_symmetry.space_group_name_H-M   'P 1'
#
loop_
_entity.id
_entity.type
_entity.pdbx_description
1 polymer ?
#
loop_
_entity_poly.entity_id
_entity_poly.type
_entity_poly.pdbx_seq_one_letter_code
_entity_poly.pdbx_strand_id
1 'polypeptide(L)'
;MSAPRLTLRQWVGYVGFAVVLVLTAAVAVWRGDILRAGLDPQQPFQTYEPPPPVAYADPRAWAMPDVRINGAGPAVVFFVHPTTFAAAREWNGPIGDREADAYLRRVVLPNYAGPFAQAGAISAPRYRQASLYARLTLRDDAREARAFAYADIDAAFTAFLAAHPTGPIILAGVEQGGEL
;
A
#
# COMPACT_ATOMS: atom_id res chain seq x y z
N MET A 1 -8.82 -55.40 -29.47
CA MET A 1 -8.08 -54.83 -28.31
C MET A 1 -9.15 -54.23 -27.40
N SER A 2 -9.42 -54.84 -26.23
CA SER A 2 -10.37 -54.32 -25.24
C SER A 2 -9.72 -53.19 -24.43
N ALA A 3 -10.34 -52.03 -24.36
CA ALA A 3 -9.85 -50.91 -23.53
C ALA A 3 -9.76 -51.34 -22.05
N PRO A 4 -8.72 -50.97 -21.33
CA PRO A 4 -8.59 -51.32 -19.92
C PRO A 4 -9.72 -50.70 -19.11
N ARG A 5 -10.47 -51.50 -18.36
CA ARG A 5 -11.52 -51.04 -17.46
C ARG A 5 -10.88 -50.48 -16.20
N LEU A 6 -11.07 -49.18 -15.94
CA LEU A 6 -10.61 -48.55 -14.71
C LEU A 6 -11.32 -49.17 -13.50
N THR A 7 -10.57 -49.39 -12.43
CA THR A 7 -11.13 -49.82 -11.14
C THR A 7 -11.83 -48.67 -10.46
N LEU A 8 -12.78 -48.95 -9.58
CA LEU A 8 -13.49 -47.90 -8.80
C LEU A 8 -12.50 -46.95 -8.07
N ARG A 9 -11.42 -47.51 -7.51
CA ARG A 9 -10.38 -46.74 -6.82
C ARG A 9 -9.65 -45.77 -7.77
N GLN A 10 -9.37 -46.16 -9.00
CA GLN A 10 -8.76 -45.32 -10.02
C GLN A 10 -9.73 -44.22 -10.46
N TRP A 11 -11.04 -44.57 -10.63
CA TRP A 11 -12.07 -43.58 -10.94
C TRP A 11 -12.19 -42.50 -9.86
N VAL A 12 -12.26 -42.90 -8.58
CA VAL A 12 -12.29 -41.96 -7.45
C VAL A 12 -11.05 -41.08 -7.45
N GLY A 13 -9.85 -41.63 -7.74
CA GLY A 13 -8.63 -40.84 -7.85
C GLY A 13 -8.67 -39.80 -8.98
N TYR A 14 -9.14 -40.17 -10.17
CA TYR A 14 -9.21 -39.24 -11.30
C TYR A 14 -10.28 -38.17 -11.08
N VAL A 15 -11.42 -38.51 -10.53
CA VAL A 15 -12.48 -37.53 -10.20
C VAL A 15 -11.97 -36.59 -9.12
N GLY A 16 -11.34 -37.09 -8.07
CA GLY A 16 -10.74 -36.25 -7.02
C GLY A 16 -9.69 -35.28 -7.59
N PHE A 17 -8.81 -35.76 -8.45
CA PHE A 17 -7.80 -34.93 -9.12
C PHE A 17 -8.43 -33.89 -10.03
N ALA A 18 -9.45 -34.26 -10.82
CA ALA A 18 -10.18 -33.31 -11.68
C ALA A 18 -10.87 -32.21 -10.86
N VAL A 19 -11.50 -32.56 -9.74
CA VAL A 19 -12.13 -31.59 -8.83
C VAL A 19 -11.09 -30.60 -8.27
N VAL A 20 -9.93 -31.09 -7.81
CA VAL A 20 -8.84 -30.23 -7.32
C VAL A 20 -8.36 -29.29 -8.43
N LEU A 21 -8.15 -29.77 -9.64
CA LEU A 21 -7.76 -28.94 -10.77
C LEU A 21 -8.79 -27.85 -11.07
N VAL A 22 -10.08 -28.20 -11.11
CA VAL A 22 -11.16 -27.23 -11.36
C VAL A 22 -11.21 -26.17 -10.25
N LEU A 23 -11.12 -26.58 -8.99
CA LEU A 23 -11.10 -25.63 -7.87
C LEU A 23 -9.88 -24.71 -7.91
N THR A 24 -8.70 -25.25 -8.21
CA THR A 24 -7.47 -24.45 -8.36
C THR A 24 -7.60 -23.45 -9.52
N ALA A 25 -8.12 -23.88 -10.65
CA ALA A 25 -8.37 -23.02 -11.79
C ALA A 25 -9.42 -21.93 -11.46
N ALA A 26 -10.48 -22.28 -10.77
CA ALA A 26 -11.49 -21.34 -10.32
C ALA A 26 -10.89 -20.25 -9.39
N VAL A 27 -10.12 -20.67 -8.38
CA VAL A 27 -9.42 -19.71 -7.50
C VAL A 27 -8.44 -18.83 -8.28
N ALA A 28 -7.68 -19.41 -9.22
CA ALA A 28 -6.75 -18.64 -10.05
C ALA A 28 -7.46 -17.60 -10.93
N VAL A 29 -8.63 -17.92 -11.48
CA VAL A 29 -9.44 -17.01 -12.31
C VAL A 29 -10.08 -15.92 -11.45
N TRP A 30 -10.68 -16.28 -10.32
CA TRP A 30 -11.44 -15.35 -9.48
C TRP A 30 -10.65 -14.71 -8.33
N ARG A 31 -9.34 -14.95 -8.26
CA ARG A 31 -8.49 -14.40 -7.18
C ARG A 31 -8.65 -12.89 -6.97
N GLY A 32 -8.81 -12.13 -8.07
CA GLY A 32 -9.01 -10.68 -8.01
C GLY A 32 -10.35 -10.29 -7.38
N ASP A 33 -11.42 -11.02 -7.72
CA ASP A 33 -12.75 -10.75 -7.19
C ASP A 33 -12.86 -11.20 -5.72
N ILE A 34 -12.23 -12.32 -5.37
CA ILE A 34 -12.13 -12.79 -3.99
C ILE A 34 -11.40 -11.75 -3.14
N LEU A 35 -10.27 -11.22 -3.63
CA LEU A 35 -9.51 -10.19 -2.93
C LEU A 35 -10.32 -8.90 -2.77
N ARG A 36 -10.99 -8.44 -3.83
CA ARG A 36 -11.87 -7.27 -3.78
C ARG A 36 -12.99 -7.46 -2.75
N ALA A 37 -13.69 -8.59 -2.81
CA ALA A 37 -14.77 -8.88 -1.87
C ALA A 37 -14.29 -8.96 -0.41
N GLY A 38 -13.08 -9.50 -0.19
CA GLY A 38 -12.49 -9.62 1.15
C GLY A 38 -12.03 -8.28 1.73
N LEU A 39 -11.64 -7.33 0.89
CA LEU A 39 -11.14 -6.02 1.31
C LEU A 39 -12.19 -4.90 1.24
N ASP A 40 -13.37 -5.15 0.66
CA ASP A 40 -14.42 -4.13 0.49
C ASP A 40 -14.84 -3.55 1.86
N PRO A 41 -14.75 -2.22 2.05
CA PRO A 41 -15.25 -1.54 3.24
C PRO A 41 -16.74 -1.75 3.50
N GLN A 42 -17.54 -2.07 2.48
CA GLN A 42 -18.99 -2.31 2.53
C GLN A 42 -19.81 -1.12 3.05
N GLN A 43 -19.21 0.06 3.09
CA GLN A 43 -19.85 1.32 3.45
C GLN A 43 -19.38 2.43 2.51
N PRO A 44 -20.23 3.42 2.19
CA PRO A 44 -19.84 4.59 1.44
C PRO A 44 -18.80 5.42 2.20
N PHE A 45 -17.89 6.09 1.48
CA PHE A 45 -16.89 6.95 2.10
C PHE A 45 -17.52 8.10 2.89
N GLN A 46 -18.65 8.63 2.44
CA GLN A 46 -19.38 9.74 3.09
C GLN A 46 -19.91 9.39 4.48
N THR A 47 -20.08 8.11 4.79
CA THR A 47 -20.54 7.61 6.10
C THR A 47 -19.42 6.97 6.91
N TYR A 48 -18.23 6.90 6.32
CA TYR A 48 -17.04 6.38 6.96
C TYR A 48 -16.45 7.41 7.92
N GLU A 49 -16.04 6.97 9.10
CA GLU A 49 -15.32 7.81 10.06
C GLU A 49 -13.81 7.62 9.86
N PRO A 50 -13.13 8.61 9.22
CA PRO A 50 -11.71 8.47 8.93
C PRO A 50 -10.86 8.50 10.21
N PRO A 51 -9.66 7.90 10.18
CA PRO A 51 -8.71 8.01 11.28
C PRO A 51 -8.38 9.47 11.62
N PRO A 52 -8.02 9.77 12.89
CA PRO A 52 -7.71 11.12 13.33
C PRO A 52 -6.53 11.72 12.55
N PRO A 53 -6.51 13.06 12.36
CA PRO A 53 -5.45 13.75 11.63
C PRO A 53 -4.12 13.70 12.37
N VAL A 54 -3.05 13.95 11.62
CA VAL A 54 -1.67 13.94 12.10
C VAL A 54 -1.09 15.35 12.06
N ALA A 55 -0.32 15.71 13.10
CA ALA A 55 0.48 16.93 13.10
C ALA A 55 1.89 16.64 12.60
N TYR A 56 2.28 17.16 11.45
CA TYR A 56 3.62 16.93 10.87
C TYR A 56 4.75 17.69 11.57
N ALA A 57 4.43 18.47 12.60
CA ALA A 57 5.42 18.95 13.57
C ALA A 57 5.89 17.85 14.54
N ASP A 58 5.13 16.74 14.67
CA ASP A 58 5.52 15.60 15.49
C ASP A 58 6.49 14.69 14.69
N PRO A 59 7.71 14.41 15.20
CA PRO A 59 8.63 13.48 14.52
C PRO A 59 8.05 12.08 14.29
N ARG A 60 7.06 11.65 15.08
CA ARG A 60 6.37 10.37 14.90
C ARG A 60 5.50 10.31 13.65
N ALA A 61 5.15 11.47 13.08
CA ALA A 61 4.46 11.57 11.79
C ALA A 61 5.37 11.19 10.60
N TRP A 62 6.66 10.99 10.84
CA TRP A 62 7.63 10.67 9.80
C TRP A 62 8.13 9.22 9.98
N ALA A 63 8.12 8.48 8.88
CA ALA A 63 8.73 7.16 8.80
C ALA A 63 10.27 7.27 8.66
N MET A 64 10.71 8.31 7.95
CA MET A 64 12.12 8.73 7.85
C MET A 64 12.17 10.25 8.07
N PRO A 65 12.60 10.73 9.24
CA PRO A 65 12.80 12.15 9.50
C PRO A 65 14.23 12.55 9.11
N ASP A 66 14.43 13.10 7.90
CA ASP A 66 15.72 13.57 7.39
C ASP A 66 16.87 12.57 7.53
N VAL A 67 16.60 11.32 7.21
CA VAL A 67 17.61 10.26 7.33
C VAL A 67 18.67 10.44 6.25
N ARG A 68 19.93 10.70 6.69
CA ARG A 68 21.06 10.90 5.80
C ARG A 68 22.15 9.86 6.06
N ILE A 69 22.67 9.28 4.99
CA ILE A 69 23.85 8.40 5.08
C ILE A 69 25.14 9.21 4.91
N ASN A 70 26.26 8.66 5.39
CA ASN A 70 27.57 9.28 5.20
C ASN A 70 27.94 9.37 3.71
N GLY A 71 28.40 10.53 3.28
CA GLY A 71 28.77 10.78 1.88
C GLY A 71 27.58 11.07 0.96
N ALA A 72 26.36 11.20 1.47
CA ALA A 72 25.21 11.60 0.67
C ALA A 72 25.36 13.02 0.12
N GLY A 73 24.80 13.26 -1.07
CA GLY A 73 24.76 14.55 -1.73
C GLY A 73 23.96 15.62 -0.99
N PRO A 74 23.91 16.84 -1.50
CA PRO A 74 23.34 18.00 -0.82
C PRO A 74 21.80 18.06 -0.87
N ALA A 75 21.13 17.19 -1.66
CA ALA A 75 19.69 17.25 -1.82
C ALA A 75 18.94 16.84 -0.54
N VAL A 76 17.68 17.24 -0.48
CA VAL A 76 16.67 16.67 0.41
C VAL A 76 15.60 15.98 -0.42
N VAL A 77 15.22 14.77 -0.04
CA VAL A 77 14.29 13.93 -0.76
C VAL A 77 12.98 13.85 0.02
N PHE A 78 11.89 14.30 -0.57
CA PHE A 78 10.55 14.03 -0.06
C PHE A 78 10.04 12.77 -0.74
N PHE A 79 9.92 11.69 0.04
CA PHE A 79 9.53 10.38 -0.49
C PHE A 79 8.14 9.99 -0.02
N VAL A 80 7.20 9.82 -0.96
CA VAL A 80 5.85 9.34 -0.67
C VAL A 80 5.77 7.85 -0.98
N HIS A 81 5.54 7.07 0.06
CA HIS A 81 5.54 5.61 -0.05
C HIS A 81 4.22 5.07 -0.67
N PRO A 82 4.23 3.84 -1.23
CA PRO A 82 3.01 3.17 -1.67
C PRO A 82 2.08 2.84 -0.51
N THR A 83 0.83 2.44 -0.81
CA THR A 83 -0.02 1.91 0.25
C THR A 83 0.54 0.60 0.79
N THR A 84 0.59 0.50 2.12
CA THR A 84 0.96 -0.70 2.87
C THR A 84 -0.22 -1.21 3.70
N PHE A 85 -1.35 -0.53 3.62
CA PHE A 85 -2.55 -0.81 4.40
C PHE A 85 -3.53 -1.68 3.60
N ALA A 86 -3.74 -2.90 4.07
CA ALA A 86 -4.59 -3.90 3.41
C ALA A 86 -5.72 -4.42 4.31
N ALA A 87 -6.10 -3.68 5.36
CA ALA A 87 -7.19 -4.08 6.22
C ALA A 87 -8.54 -4.03 5.51
N ALA A 88 -9.39 -5.00 5.80
CA ALA A 88 -10.77 -5.02 5.35
C ALA A 88 -11.62 -3.98 6.07
N ARG A 89 -12.69 -3.51 5.43
CA ARG A 89 -13.70 -2.61 5.99
C ARG A 89 -13.25 -1.18 6.26
N GLU A 90 -12.09 -0.79 5.82
CA GLU A 90 -11.54 0.54 6.03
C GLU A 90 -11.17 1.19 4.69
N TRP A 91 -11.53 2.46 4.52
CA TRP A 91 -11.10 3.23 3.35
C TRP A 91 -9.69 3.79 3.51
N ASN A 92 -9.33 4.24 4.72
CA ASN A 92 -8.02 4.80 5.01
C ASN A 92 -7.41 4.17 6.27
N GLY A 93 -6.12 3.90 6.22
CA GLY A 93 -5.37 3.34 7.34
C GLY A 93 -4.97 4.38 8.37
N PRO A 94 -5.07 4.07 9.68
CA PRO A 94 -4.55 4.93 10.71
C PRO A 94 -3.03 4.98 10.67
N ILE A 95 -2.46 6.13 11.06
CA ILE A 95 -1.02 6.23 11.25
C ILE A 95 -0.62 5.37 12.46
N GLY A 96 0.40 4.53 12.26
CA GLY A 96 0.86 3.62 13.30
C GLY A 96 0.16 2.27 13.31
N ASP A 97 -0.63 1.93 12.27
CA ASP A 97 -1.03 0.53 12.07
C ASP A 97 0.19 -0.38 12.09
N ARG A 98 0.18 -1.39 12.95
CA ARG A 98 1.37 -2.21 13.24
C ARG A 98 1.85 -3.02 12.04
N GLU A 99 0.95 -3.56 11.26
CA GLU A 99 1.27 -4.41 10.13
C GLU A 99 1.75 -3.56 8.95
N ALA A 100 1.00 -2.52 8.61
CA ALA A 100 1.36 -1.56 7.58
C ALA A 100 2.72 -0.89 7.87
N ASP A 101 2.95 -0.44 9.11
CA ASP A 101 4.19 0.21 9.50
C ASP A 101 5.38 -0.77 9.54
N ALA A 102 5.16 -2.02 9.93
CA ALA A 102 6.19 -3.04 9.88
C ALA A 102 6.60 -3.39 8.45
N TYR A 103 5.64 -3.47 7.53
CA TYR A 103 5.91 -3.70 6.10
C TYR A 103 6.59 -2.48 5.47
N LEU A 104 6.11 -1.27 5.79
CA LEU A 104 6.73 -0.01 5.37
C LEU A 104 8.24 0.00 5.71
N ARG A 105 8.57 -0.24 6.97
CA ARG A 105 9.97 -0.15 7.43
C ARG A 105 10.86 -1.28 6.94
N ARG A 106 10.35 -2.52 6.88
CA ARG A 106 11.19 -3.68 6.54
C ARG A 106 11.34 -3.90 5.04
N VAL A 107 10.35 -3.49 4.25
CA VAL A 107 10.31 -3.79 2.83
C VAL A 107 10.30 -2.52 1.98
N VAL A 108 9.34 -1.62 2.22
CA VAL A 108 9.11 -0.50 1.31
C VAL A 108 10.27 0.52 1.37
N LEU A 109 10.59 1.03 2.54
CA LEU A 109 11.61 2.07 2.66
C LEU A 109 12.99 1.62 2.17
N PRO A 110 13.51 0.42 2.53
CA PRO A 110 14.80 -0.02 2.00
C PRO A 110 14.84 -0.17 0.49
N ASN A 111 13.77 -0.67 -0.12
CA ASN A 111 13.74 -0.98 -1.54
C ASN A 111 13.38 0.21 -2.43
N TYR A 112 12.55 1.14 -1.96
CA TYR A 112 12.02 2.23 -2.79
C TYR A 112 12.57 3.61 -2.40
N ALA A 113 12.79 3.89 -1.12
CA ALA A 113 13.44 5.11 -0.68
C ALA A 113 14.97 4.98 -0.68
N GLY A 114 15.50 3.80 -0.35
CA GLY A 114 16.94 3.51 -0.29
C GLY A 114 17.73 3.95 -1.51
N PRO A 115 17.26 3.75 -2.76
CA PRO A 115 17.96 4.23 -3.97
C PRO A 115 18.25 5.71 -3.99
N PHE A 116 17.47 6.55 -3.29
CA PHE A 116 17.69 7.99 -3.21
C PHE A 116 18.69 8.42 -2.13
N ALA A 117 19.15 7.50 -1.27
CA ALA A 117 20.00 7.81 -0.12
C ALA A 117 21.34 8.48 -0.50
N GLN A 118 21.87 8.19 -1.70
CA GLN A 118 23.08 8.83 -2.22
C GLN A 118 22.83 10.29 -2.67
N ALA A 119 21.62 10.65 -3.01
CA ALA A 119 21.29 12.00 -3.45
C ALA A 119 21.22 12.99 -2.28
N GLY A 120 20.81 12.53 -1.10
CA GLY A 120 20.70 13.40 0.07
C GLY A 120 19.92 12.80 1.24
N ALA A 121 19.47 13.68 2.14
CA ALA A 121 18.64 13.29 3.26
C ALA A 121 17.23 12.91 2.78
N ILE A 122 16.65 11.85 3.33
CA ILE A 122 15.31 11.37 2.98
C ILE A 122 14.34 11.67 4.10
N SER A 123 13.27 12.37 3.75
CA SER A 123 12.08 12.57 4.59
C SER A 123 10.91 11.83 3.97
N ALA A 124 10.36 10.85 4.69
CA ALA A 124 9.21 10.07 4.27
C ALA A 124 8.08 10.24 5.30
N PRO A 125 7.00 10.94 4.97
CA PRO A 125 5.87 11.09 5.88
C PRO A 125 5.11 9.77 6.04
N ARG A 126 4.54 9.55 7.22
CA ARG A 126 3.39 8.67 7.39
C ARG A 126 2.14 9.45 7.08
N TYR A 127 1.20 8.84 6.42
CA TYR A 127 -0.06 9.47 6.06
C TYR A 127 -1.20 8.47 6.18
N ARG A 128 -2.43 8.95 6.28
CA ARG A 128 -3.63 8.10 6.33
C ARG A 128 -3.92 7.55 4.94
N GLN A 129 -3.06 6.63 4.54
CA GLN A 129 -3.04 6.03 3.21
C GLN A 129 -4.39 5.41 2.85
N ALA A 130 -4.85 5.59 1.61
CA ALA A 130 -6.00 4.86 1.13
C ALA A 130 -5.68 3.36 1.09
N SER A 131 -6.64 2.54 1.49
CA SER A 131 -6.44 1.09 1.60
C SER A 131 -6.14 0.45 0.24
N LEU A 132 -5.60 -0.75 0.26
CA LEU A 132 -5.36 -1.52 -0.96
C LEU A 132 -6.65 -1.70 -1.79
N TYR A 133 -7.82 -1.76 -1.15
CA TYR A 133 -9.09 -1.82 -1.85
C TYR A 133 -9.33 -0.63 -2.77
N ALA A 134 -8.91 0.58 -2.37
CA ALA A 134 -9.06 1.78 -3.18
C ALA A 134 -8.36 1.69 -4.55
N ARG A 135 -7.38 0.80 -4.72
CA ARG A 135 -6.74 0.50 -6.01
C ARG A 135 -7.46 -0.58 -6.82
N LEU A 136 -8.22 -1.43 -6.15
CA LEU A 136 -8.89 -2.57 -6.75
C LEU A 136 -10.30 -2.26 -7.24
N THR A 137 -10.79 -1.04 -7.02
CA THR A 137 -12.15 -0.61 -7.35
C THR A 137 -12.16 0.70 -8.14
N LEU A 138 -13.22 0.90 -8.93
CA LEU A 138 -13.49 2.14 -9.67
C LEU A 138 -14.59 2.99 -8.99
N ARG A 139 -15.00 2.64 -7.77
CA ARG A 139 -16.00 3.41 -7.02
C ARG A 139 -15.50 4.83 -6.74
N ASP A 140 -16.41 5.79 -6.72
CA ASP A 140 -16.10 7.17 -6.36
C ASP A 140 -15.54 7.28 -4.94
N ASP A 141 -16.00 6.45 -4.02
CA ASP A 141 -15.47 6.32 -2.66
C ASP A 141 -13.94 6.13 -2.63
N ALA A 142 -13.39 5.36 -3.57
CA ALA A 142 -11.95 5.14 -3.66
C ALA A 142 -11.20 6.42 -4.08
N ARG A 143 -11.82 7.27 -4.92
CA ARG A 143 -11.27 8.58 -5.28
C ARG A 143 -11.28 9.52 -4.07
N GLU A 144 -12.36 9.50 -3.28
CA GLU A 144 -12.46 10.29 -2.06
C GLU A 144 -11.44 9.85 -1.01
N ALA A 145 -11.24 8.53 -0.83
CA ALA A 145 -10.21 7.99 0.05
C ALA A 145 -8.79 8.43 -0.36
N ARG A 146 -8.49 8.48 -1.67
CA ARG A 146 -7.21 9.01 -2.17
C ARG A 146 -7.08 10.51 -1.99
N ALA A 147 -8.15 11.27 -2.25
CA ALA A 147 -8.16 12.72 -2.00
C ALA A 147 -7.94 13.05 -0.52
N PHE A 148 -8.48 12.21 0.37
CA PHE A 148 -8.25 12.31 1.80
C PHE A 148 -6.76 12.05 2.17
N ALA A 149 -6.15 11.02 1.57
CA ALA A 149 -4.73 10.74 1.75
C ALA A 149 -3.85 11.87 1.18
N TYR A 150 -4.25 12.46 0.05
CA TYR A 150 -3.56 13.59 -0.56
C TYR A 150 -3.48 14.81 0.38
N ALA A 151 -4.57 15.10 1.11
CA ALA A 151 -4.56 16.21 2.07
C ALA A 151 -3.49 16.05 3.17
N ASP A 152 -3.21 14.82 3.59
CA ASP A 152 -2.11 14.55 4.52
C ASP A 152 -0.74 14.77 3.87
N ILE A 153 -0.57 14.36 2.61
CA ILE A 153 0.69 14.56 1.88
C ILE A 153 0.94 16.05 1.64
N ASP A 154 -0.08 16.83 1.29
CA ASP A 154 0.02 18.28 1.13
C ASP A 154 0.46 18.98 2.43
N ALA A 155 -0.15 18.59 3.57
CA ALA A 155 0.24 19.10 4.89
C ALA A 155 1.67 18.67 5.26
N ALA A 156 2.07 17.42 4.96
CA ALA A 156 3.42 16.93 5.19
C ALA A 156 4.44 17.67 4.32
N PHE A 157 4.11 17.90 3.05
CA PHE A 157 5.00 18.62 2.13
C PHE A 157 5.17 20.07 2.54
N THR A 158 4.11 20.73 3.00
CA THR A 158 4.17 22.09 3.56
C THR A 158 5.13 22.15 4.75
N ALA A 159 5.03 21.20 5.69
CA ALA A 159 5.95 21.11 6.83
C ALA A 159 7.40 20.82 6.40
N PHE A 160 7.57 19.95 5.39
CA PHE A 160 8.88 19.65 4.81
C PHE A 160 9.53 20.87 4.16
N LEU A 161 8.79 21.67 3.38
CA LEU A 161 9.30 22.89 2.77
C LEU A 161 9.70 23.94 3.83
N ALA A 162 8.92 24.06 4.90
CA ALA A 162 9.25 24.96 6.01
C ALA A 162 10.55 24.55 6.73
N ALA A 163 10.84 23.25 6.81
CA ALA A 163 12.08 22.71 7.38
C ALA A 163 13.30 22.83 6.42
N HIS A 164 13.04 22.90 5.10
CA HIS A 164 14.07 22.92 4.06
C HIS A 164 13.90 24.13 3.13
N PRO A 165 14.10 25.37 3.62
CA PRO A 165 13.82 26.58 2.85
C PRO A 165 14.82 26.80 1.69
N THR A 166 15.91 26.07 1.64
CA THR A 166 16.96 26.24 0.63
C THR A 166 17.56 24.88 0.24
N GLY A 167 18.12 24.82 -0.97
CA GLY A 167 18.79 23.64 -1.48
C GLY A 167 17.96 22.86 -2.52
N PRO A 168 18.56 21.87 -3.18
CA PRO A 168 17.87 21.06 -4.16
C PRO A 168 16.93 20.07 -3.50
N ILE A 169 15.68 20.03 -3.98
CA ILE A 169 14.63 19.12 -3.53
C ILE A 169 14.38 18.07 -4.60
N ILE A 170 14.26 16.82 -4.19
CA ILE A 170 13.82 15.69 -5.02
C ILE A 170 12.48 15.22 -4.50
N LEU A 171 11.46 15.21 -5.38
CA LEU A 171 10.18 14.58 -5.10
C LEU A 171 10.21 13.17 -5.68
N ALA A 172 9.89 12.20 -4.87
CA ALA A 172 9.81 10.79 -5.27
C ALA A 172 8.57 10.15 -4.71
N GLY A 173 7.83 9.45 -5.54
CA GLY A 173 6.63 8.73 -5.15
C GLY A 173 6.55 7.38 -5.86
N VAL A 174 5.97 6.40 -5.18
CA VAL A 174 5.79 5.05 -5.72
C VAL A 174 4.35 4.63 -5.54
N GLU A 175 3.73 4.14 -6.62
CA GLU A 175 2.37 3.62 -6.64
C GLU A 175 1.38 4.70 -6.17
N GLN A 176 0.65 4.51 -5.07
CA GLN A 176 -0.24 5.55 -4.50
C GLN A 176 0.52 6.86 -4.25
N GLY A 177 1.74 6.79 -3.72
CA GLY A 177 2.58 7.96 -3.51
C GLY A 177 3.03 8.66 -4.80
N GLY A 178 2.93 8.01 -5.96
CA GLY A 178 3.16 8.63 -7.26
C GLY A 178 1.90 9.19 -7.91
N GLU A 179 0.72 8.86 -7.37
CA GLU A 179 -0.59 9.37 -7.79
C GLU A 179 -1.01 10.62 -6.98
N LEU A 180 -0.48 10.75 -5.77
CA LEU A 180 -0.73 11.85 -4.85
C LEU A 180 0.22 13.01 -5.08
#